data_1e9c0953158b27f3ecdb1054a912c620
#
_entry.id   1e9c0953158b27f3ecdb1054a912c620
#
_cell.length_a   1.000
_cell.length_b   1.000
_cell.length_c   1.000
_cell.angle_alpha   90.00
_cell.angle_beta   90.00
_cell.angle_gamma   90.00
#
_symmetry.space_group_name_H-M   'P 1'
#
loop_
_entity.id
_entity.type
_entity.pdbx_description
1 polymer ?
#
loop_
_entity_poly.entity_id
_entity_poly.type
_entity_poly.pdbx_seq_one_letter_code
_entity_poly.pdbx_strand_id
1 'polypeptide(L)'
;MIIGVLKETAEGEFRVAATPETVKKLTTLKHSVHIESNAGINASITDQMYIDAGALIKSNEEVFKSDLLLKVRAPNTKEIDKLKNKQYIVGLLEPFNKEITAQLSTKKVTAFSLESLPRNTRAQSMDVLSSQANIAGYKAVILAADYYKKFFPMLMTAAGTVKAARILILGAGVAGLQAIATAKRMGAI
;
A
#
# COMPACT_ATOMS: atom_id res chain seq x y z
N MET A 1 -9.88 18.34 11.21
CA MET A 1 -10.20 16.99 11.69
C MET A 1 -8.91 16.28 12.11
N ILE A 2 -8.99 15.28 12.97
CA ILE A 2 -7.87 14.43 13.35
C ILE A 2 -7.87 13.19 12.45
N ILE A 3 -6.75 12.95 11.76
CA ILE A 3 -6.54 11.79 10.88
C ILE A 3 -5.56 10.86 11.57
N GLY A 4 -5.98 9.63 11.84
CA GLY A 4 -5.18 8.60 12.47
C GLY A 4 -4.64 7.60 11.45
N VAL A 5 -3.37 7.26 11.56
CA VAL A 5 -2.72 6.20 10.78
C VAL A 5 -2.32 5.08 11.72
N LEU A 6 -2.95 3.93 11.56
CA LEU A 6 -2.70 2.76 12.39
C LEU A 6 -1.51 1.95 11.85
N LYS A 7 -0.82 1.28 12.75
CA LYS A 7 0.13 0.24 12.38
C LYS A 7 -0.62 -0.96 11.81
N GLU A 8 -0.13 -1.51 10.71
CA GLU A 8 -0.69 -2.73 10.14
C GLU A 8 -0.31 -3.95 10.98
N THR A 9 -1.30 -4.81 11.21
CA THR A 9 -1.16 -6.00 12.05
C THR A 9 -1.31 -7.31 11.28
N ALA A 10 -1.69 -7.23 9.99
CA ALA A 10 -1.80 -8.40 9.13
C ALA A 10 -0.42 -9.01 8.85
N GLU A 11 -0.33 -10.33 8.89
CA GLU A 11 0.91 -11.05 8.57
C GLU A 11 1.38 -10.74 7.15
N GLY A 12 2.67 -10.42 6.99
CA GLY A 12 3.27 -10.07 5.70
C GLY A 12 2.91 -8.68 5.17
N GLU A 13 2.14 -7.87 5.92
CA GLU A 13 1.86 -6.49 5.52
C GLU A 13 2.94 -5.55 6.08
N PHE A 14 3.76 -5.03 5.18
CA PHE A 14 4.86 -4.11 5.52
C PHE A 14 4.56 -2.65 5.15
N ARG A 15 3.45 -2.40 4.46
CA ARG A 15 3.05 -1.06 4.05
C ARG A 15 2.46 -0.28 5.22
N VAL A 16 2.39 1.02 5.06
CA VAL A 16 1.70 1.95 5.96
C VAL A 16 0.79 2.86 5.14
N ALA A 17 -0.33 3.27 5.68
CA ALA A 17 -1.37 3.98 4.93
C ALA A 17 -0.99 5.44 4.57
N ALA A 18 0.02 6.02 5.20
CA ALA A 18 0.51 7.34 4.87
C ALA A 18 2.04 7.42 4.96
N THR A 19 2.65 8.10 3.99
CA THR A 19 4.08 8.45 4.01
C THR A 19 4.29 9.84 4.63
N PRO A 20 5.52 10.22 5.03
CA PRO A 20 5.82 11.59 5.48
C PRO A 20 5.40 12.66 4.47
N GLU A 21 5.54 12.39 3.16
CA GLU A 21 5.07 13.30 2.12
C GLU A 21 3.54 13.47 2.15
N THR A 22 2.79 12.38 2.34
CA THR A 22 1.33 12.42 2.50
C THR A 22 0.95 13.21 3.76
N VAL A 23 1.64 12.97 4.87
CA VAL A 23 1.44 13.72 6.12
C VAL A 23 1.64 15.22 5.89
N LYS A 24 2.72 15.62 5.23
CA LYS A 24 2.99 17.02 4.91
C LYS A 24 1.86 17.66 4.10
N LYS A 25 1.28 16.94 3.14
CA LYS A 25 0.11 17.42 2.38
C LYS A 25 -1.11 17.60 3.27
N LEU A 26 -1.39 16.63 4.15
CA LEU A 26 -2.54 16.69 5.07
C LEU A 26 -2.41 17.83 6.10
N THR A 27 -1.21 18.03 6.65
CA THR A 27 -0.95 19.11 7.60
C THR A 27 -1.05 20.50 6.94
N THR A 28 -0.62 20.62 5.68
CA THR A 28 -0.81 21.86 4.88
C THR A 28 -2.31 22.16 4.70
N LEU A 29 -3.16 21.16 4.61
CA LEU A 29 -4.62 21.30 4.59
C LEU A 29 -5.23 21.55 5.99
N LYS A 30 -4.39 21.83 7.00
CA LYS A 30 -4.79 22.11 8.39
C LYS A 30 -5.47 20.94 9.10
N HIS A 31 -5.14 19.71 8.73
CA HIS A 31 -5.51 18.52 9.49
C HIS A 31 -4.43 18.17 10.52
N SER A 32 -4.83 17.68 11.68
CA SER A 32 -3.91 17.06 12.63
C SER A 32 -3.72 15.59 12.27
N VAL A 33 -2.48 15.15 12.08
CA VAL A 33 -2.18 13.76 11.71
C VAL A 33 -1.54 13.05 12.90
N HIS A 34 -2.18 11.98 13.35
CA HIS A 34 -1.72 11.11 14.44
C HIS A 34 -1.23 9.80 13.85
N ILE A 35 0.03 9.48 14.08
CA ILE A 35 0.64 8.23 13.61
C ILE A 35 0.85 7.32 14.83
N GLU A 36 0.42 6.08 14.73
CA GLU A 36 0.74 5.08 15.75
C GLU A 36 2.25 4.86 15.80
N SER A 37 2.80 4.82 17.01
CA SER A 37 4.25 4.60 17.20
C SER A 37 4.72 3.35 16.45
N ASN A 38 5.81 3.50 15.71
CA ASN A 38 6.40 2.47 14.85
C ASN A 38 5.49 1.96 13.72
N ALA A 39 4.46 2.71 13.31
CA ALA A 39 3.58 2.30 12.21
C ALA A 39 4.31 2.14 10.88
N GLY A 40 5.31 2.99 10.61
CA GLY A 40 6.07 3.00 9.36
C GLY A 40 7.33 2.15 9.37
N ILE A 41 7.72 1.54 10.48
CA ILE A 41 9.04 0.91 10.63
C ILE A 41 9.31 -0.19 9.60
N ASN A 42 8.30 -1.00 9.30
CA ASN A 42 8.40 -2.05 8.29
C ASN A 42 8.47 -1.53 6.84
N ALA A 43 8.07 -0.27 6.64
CA ALA A 43 8.21 0.44 5.37
C ALA A 43 9.47 1.33 5.33
N SER A 44 10.42 1.12 6.25
CA SER A 44 11.64 1.93 6.40
C SER A 44 11.38 3.41 6.71
N ILE A 45 10.26 3.72 7.37
CA ILE A 45 9.87 5.06 7.78
C ILE A 45 9.88 5.12 9.32
N THR A 46 10.74 5.95 9.88
CA THR A 46 10.86 6.12 11.33
C THR A 46 9.82 7.11 11.86
N ASP A 47 9.53 7.04 13.16
CA ASP A 47 8.66 8.01 13.83
C ASP A 47 9.19 9.44 13.69
N GLN A 48 10.53 9.62 13.69
CA GLN A 48 11.15 10.94 13.50
C GLN A 48 10.82 11.55 12.13
N MET A 49 10.81 10.74 11.07
CA MET A 49 10.44 11.23 9.73
C MET A 49 8.99 11.73 9.67
N TYR A 50 8.10 11.14 10.44
CA TYR A 50 6.73 11.61 10.57
C TYR A 50 6.63 12.90 11.39
N ILE A 51 7.39 13.01 12.49
CA ILE A 51 7.46 14.23 13.30
C ILE A 51 7.96 15.39 12.44
N ASP A 52 9.03 15.19 11.67
CA ASP A 52 9.59 16.19 10.78
C ASP A 52 8.60 16.62 9.68
N ALA A 53 7.66 15.75 9.31
CA ALA A 53 6.57 16.05 8.38
C ALA A 53 5.37 16.76 9.06
N GLY A 54 5.39 16.93 10.38
CA GLY A 54 4.37 17.62 11.15
C GLY A 54 3.28 16.70 11.74
N ALA A 55 3.52 15.40 11.83
CA ALA A 55 2.63 14.47 12.54
C ALA A 55 2.92 14.43 14.04
N LEU A 56 1.95 13.94 14.78
CA LEU A 56 2.08 13.59 16.20
C LEU A 56 2.14 12.07 16.35
N ILE A 57 3.19 11.56 16.99
CA ILE A 57 3.29 10.13 17.32
C ILE A 57 2.45 9.86 18.56
N LYS A 58 1.61 8.84 18.48
CA LYS A 58 0.61 8.52 19.49
C LYS A 58 0.59 7.01 19.79
N SER A 59 0.00 6.65 20.92
CA SER A 59 -0.32 5.26 21.24
C SER A 59 -1.45 4.74 20.36
N ASN A 60 -1.54 3.42 20.19
CA ASN A 60 -2.64 2.77 19.47
C ASN A 60 -4.02 3.29 19.93
N GLU A 61 -4.25 3.36 21.25
CA GLU A 61 -5.52 3.81 21.81
C GLU A 61 -5.85 5.27 21.48
N GLU A 62 -4.84 6.13 21.43
CA GLU A 62 -5.02 7.53 21.06
C GLU A 62 -5.32 7.70 19.57
N VAL A 63 -4.67 6.89 18.71
CA VAL A 63 -4.92 6.93 17.26
C VAL A 63 -6.35 6.46 16.96
N PHE A 64 -6.87 5.45 17.65
CA PHE A 64 -8.27 5.03 17.50
C PHE A 64 -9.29 6.13 17.91
N LYS A 65 -8.84 7.17 18.63
CA LYS A 65 -9.70 8.33 18.96
C LYS A 65 -9.84 9.36 17.82
N SER A 66 -9.14 9.20 16.72
CA SER A 66 -9.19 10.10 15.55
C SER A 66 -10.57 10.11 14.89
N ASP A 67 -10.86 11.17 14.14
CA ASP A 67 -12.11 11.32 13.39
C ASP A 67 -12.14 10.38 12.18
N LEU A 68 -11.01 10.28 11.49
CA LEU A 68 -10.79 9.46 10.30
C LEU A 68 -9.58 8.56 10.54
N LEU A 69 -9.74 7.27 10.26
CA LEU A 69 -8.65 6.30 10.30
C LEU A 69 -8.22 5.91 8.88
N LEU A 70 -6.92 5.85 8.67
CA LEU A 70 -6.32 5.33 7.45
C LEU A 70 -5.66 3.97 7.76
N LYS A 71 -6.00 2.97 6.96
CA LYS A 71 -5.42 1.63 6.98
C LYS A 71 -5.10 1.14 5.57
N VAL A 72 -4.14 0.25 5.47
CA VAL A 72 -3.87 -0.49 4.23
C VAL A 72 -4.85 -1.65 4.10
N ARG A 73 -4.94 -2.51 5.13
CA ARG A 73 -5.81 -3.68 5.16
C ARG A 73 -7.08 -3.43 5.95
N ALA A 74 -8.09 -4.25 5.69
CA ALA A 74 -9.31 -4.27 6.49
C ALA A 74 -8.99 -4.48 7.98
N PRO A 75 -9.68 -3.80 8.89
CA PRO A 75 -9.48 -3.98 10.31
C PRO A 75 -9.96 -5.37 10.74
N ASN A 76 -9.21 -6.01 11.63
CA ASN A 76 -9.63 -7.25 12.27
C ASN A 76 -10.69 -6.99 13.36
N THR A 77 -11.31 -8.04 13.89
CA THR A 77 -12.38 -7.94 14.89
C THR A 77 -11.96 -7.12 16.13
N LYS A 78 -10.73 -7.31 16.63
CA LYS A 78 -10.22 -6.55 17.79
C LYS A 78 -10.06 -5.05 17.49
N GLU A 79 -9.69 -4.71 16.26
CA GLU A 79 -9.60 -3.32 15.79
C GLU A 79 -10.98 -2.72 15.59
N ILE A 80 -11.93 -3.49 15.03
CA ILE A 80 -13.33 -3.06 14.86
C ILE A 80 -13.97 -2.77 16.22
N ASP A 81 -13.66 -3.55 17.25
CA ASP A 81 -14.18 -3.31 18.62
C ASP A 81 -13.76 -1.97 19.18
N LYS A 82 -12.58 -1.46 18.82
CA LYS A 82 -12.05 -0.16 19.24
C LYS A 82 -12.64 1.02 18.46
N LEU A 83 -13.28 0.77 17.30
CA LEU A 83 -13.88 1.84 16.51
C LEU A 83 -15.03 2.53 17.23
N LYS A 84 -15.12 3.83 17.04
CA LYS A 84 -16.20 4.65 17.60
C LYS A 84 -17.39 4.71 16.64
N ASN A 85 -18.55 4.96 17.20
CA ASN A 85 -19.75 5.27 16.44
C ASN A 85 -19.50 6.54 15.56
N LYS A 86 -19.95 6.49 14.31
CA LYS A 86 -19.82 7.57 13.31
C LYS A 86 -18.38 7.94 12.93
N GLN A 87 -17.41 7.09 13.22
CA GLN A 87 -16.03 7.26 12.80
C GLN A 87 -15.90 6.96 11.29
N TYR A 88 -14.93 7.58 10.65
CA TYR A 88 -14.60 7.31 9.25
C TYR A 88 -13.40 6.37 9.18
N ILE A 89 -13.39 5.43 8.22
CA ILE A 89 -12.25 4.59 7.90
C ILE A 89 -12.07 4.52 6.38
N VAL A 90 -10.82 4.63 5.92
CA VAL A 90 -10.44 4.53 4.51
C VAL A 90 -9.33 3.50 4.37
N GLY A 91 -9.46 2.60 3.41
CA GLY A 91 -8.46 1.57 3.12
C GLY A 91 -8.96 0.52 2.13
N LEU A 92 -8.24 -0.58 2.01
CA LEU A 92 -8.68 -1.79 1.34
C LEU A 92 -9.49 -2.61 2.36
N LEU A 93 -10.81 -2.49 2.33
CA LEU A 93 -11.70 -2.91 3.43
C LEU A 93 -12.49 -4.19 3.14
N GLU A 94 -12.18 -4.88 2.03
CA GLU A 94 -12.84 -6.13 1.65
C GLU A 94 -14.38 -6.01 1.61
N PRO A 95 -14.97 -5.14 0.76
CA PRO A 95 -16.40 -4.80 0.80
C PRO A 95 -17.33 -5.98 0.53
N PHE A 96 -16.82 -7.07 -0.04
CA PHE A 96 -17.55 -8.32 -0.28
C PHE A 96 -17.47 -9.31 0.89
N ASN A 97 -16.65 -9.03 1.89
CA ASN A 97 -16.58 -9.81 3.13
C ASN A 97 -17.76 -9.43 4.02
N LYS A 98 -18.77 -10.31 4.05
CA LYS A 98 -20.03 -10.06 4.78
C LYS A 98 -19.82 -9.89 6.29
N GLU A 99 -18.84 -10.59 6.87
CA GLU A 99 -18.56 -10.52 8.30
C GLU A 99 -18.02 -9.14 8.69
N ILE A 100 -16.95 -8.68 8.02
CA ILE A 100 -16.37 -7.35 8.27
C ILE A 100 -17.40 -6.26 8.02
N THR A 101 -18.15 -6.34 6.92
CA THR A 101 -19.17 -5.35 6.56
C THR A 101 -20.27 -5.27 7.61
N ALA A 102 -20.73 -6.41 8.13
CA ALA A 102 -21.75 -6.45 9.18
C ALA A 102 -21.22 -5.85 10.51
N GLN A 103 -20.00 -6.17 10.89
CA GLN A 103 -19.36 -5.63 12.11
C GLN A 103 -19.20 -4.10 12.02
N LEU A 104 -18.69 -3.57 10.89
CA LEU A 104 -18.56 -2.13 10.66
C LEU A 104 -19.93 -1.42 10.68
N SER A 105 -20.95 -2.04 10.09
CA SER A 105 -22.33 -1.52 10.10
C SER A 105 -22.89 -1.46 11.52
N THR A 106 -22.70 -2.50 12.32
CA THR A 106 -23.13 -2.53 13.74
C THR A 106 -22.49 -1.40 14.54
N LYS A 107 -21.23 -1.07 14.27
CA LYS A 107 -20.52 0.06 14.89
C LYS A 107 -20.93 1.41 14.30
N LYS A 108 -21.79 1.44 13.26
CA LYS A 108 -22.18 2.67 12.53
C LYS A 108 -20.98 3.47 12.02
N VAL A 109 -19.94 2.78 11.57
CA VAL A 109 -18.74 3.37 10.97
C VAL A 109 -19.03 3.68 9.51
N THR A 110 -18.54 4.83 9.02
CA THR A 110 -18.56 5.14 7.60
C THR A 110 -17.26 4.65 6.95
N ALA A 111 -17.36 3.60 6.14
CA ALA A 111 -16.23 2.94 5.52
C ALA A 111 -16.10 3.32 4.05
N PHE A 112 -14.91 3.80 3.64
CA PHE A 112 -14.56 4.07 2.25
C PHE A 112 -13.59 2.99 1.77
N SER A 113 -14.12 2.02 1.06
CA SER A 113 -13.32 0.93 0.47
C SER A 113 -12.73 1.39 -0.86
N LEU A 114 -11.41 1.47 -0.93
CA LEU A 114 -10.69 1.96 -2.11
C LEU A 114 -10.79 1.00 -3.30
N GLU A 115 -11.01 -0.29 -3.05
CA GLU A 115 -11.27 -1.29 -4.10
C GLU A 115 -12.67 -1.16 -4.74
N SER A 116 -13.57 -0.41 -4.12
CA SER A 116 -14.92 -0.13 -4.66
C SER A 116 -15.00 1.16 -5.48
N LEU A 117 -13.89 1.86 -5.64
CA LEU A 117 -13.86 3.08 -6.45
C LEU A 117 -14.21 2.77 -7.91
N PRO A 118 -15.06 3.59 -8.57
CA PRO A 118 -15.42 3.38 -9.96
C PRO A 118 -14.21 3.60 -10.87
N ARG A 119 -14.07 2.75 -11.89
CA ARG A 119 -12.99 2.86 -12.89
C ARG A 119 -13.36 3.86 -13.98
N ASN A 120 -13.23 5.13 -13.67
CA ASN A 120 -13.46 6.25 -14.60
C ASN A 120 -12.34 7.29 -14.48
N THR A 121 -12.28 8.23 -15.41
CA THR A 121 -11.22 9.25 -15.48
C THR A 121 -11.11 10.07 -14.20
N ARG A 122 -12.24 10.38 -13.54
CA ARG A 122 -12.23 11.19 -12.30
C ARG A 122 -11.61 10.44 -11.12
N ALA A 123 -11.85 9.13 -11.02
CA ALA A 123 -11.35 8.30 -9.93
C ALA A 123 -9.94 7.72 -10.21
N GLN A 124 -9.40 7.89 -11.42
CA GLN A 124 -8.11 7.32 -11.81
C GLN A 124 -6.96 7.76 -10.89
N SER A 125 -6.98 8.98 -10.39
CA SER A 125 -5.96 9.48 -9.43
C SER A 125 -6.06 8.82 -8.05
N MET A 126 -7.16 8.16 -7.74
CA MET A 126 -7.42 7.44 -6.50
C MET A 126 -7.38 5.91 -6.68
N ASP A 127 -7.07 5.41 -7.88
CA ASP A 127 -7.02 3.98 -8.20
C ASP A 127 -5.78 3.32 -7.60
N VAL A 128 -5.89 2.94 -6.34
CA VAL A 128 -4.82 2.24 -5.61
C VAL A 128 -4.58 0.84 -6.14
N LEU A 129 -5.58 0.18 -6.75
CA LEU A 129 -5.42 -1.16 -7.30
C LEU A 129 -4.47 -1.13 -8.50
N SER A 130 -4.61 -0.16 -9.40
CA SER A 130 -3.69 0.02 -10.52
C SER A 130 -2.27 0.38 -10.03
N SER A 131 -2.15 1.24 -9.02
CA SER A 131 -0.85 1.55 -8.42
C SER A 131 -0.16 0.32 -7.83
N GLN A 132 -0.90 -0.52 -7.11
CA GLN A 132 -0.39 -1.78 -6.55
C GLN A 132 -0.08 -2.82 -7.64
N ALA A 133 -0.90 -2.90 -8.69
CA ALA A 133 -0.64 -3.78 -9.83
C ALA A 133 0.66 -3.41 -10.56
N ASN A 134 0.97 -2.13 -10.67
CA ASN A 134 2.24 -1.65 -11.23
C ASN A 134 3.43 -2.18 -10.41
N ILE A 135 3.39 -2.01 -9.08
CA ILE A 135 4.43 -2.51 -8.17
C ILE A 135 4.53 -4.05 -8.25
N ALA A 136 3.40 -4.74 -8.33
CA ALA A 136 3.37 -6.20 -8.47
C ALA A 136 4.07 -6.66 -9.75
N GLY A 137 3.83 -5.98 -10.88
CA GLY A 137 4.51 -6.27 -12.15
C GLY A 137 6.03 -6.07 -12.07
N TYR A 138 6.49 -5.01 -11.44
CA TYR A 138 7.90 -4.79 -11.16
C TYR A 138 8.49 -5.91 -10.29
N LYS A 139 7.85 -6.20 -9.15
CA LYS A 139 8.34 -7.21 -8.20
C LYS A 139 8.37 -8.61 -8.80
N ALA A 140 7.39 -8.96 -9.63
CA ALA A 140 7.32 -10.26 -10.31
C ALA A 140 8.58 -10.51 -11.17
N VAL A 141 9.07 -9.50 -11.89
CA VAL A 141 10.29 -9.63 -12.70
C VAL A 141 11.54 -9.76 -11.82
N ILE A 142 11.62 -9.02 -10.71
CA ILE A 142 12.74 -9.15 -9.76
C ILE A 142 12.76 -10.56 -9.16
N LEU A 143 11.61 -11.09 -8.75
CA LEU A 143 11.51 -12.48 -8.26
C LEU A 143 11.88 -13.48 -9.35
N ALA A 144 11.40 -13.29 -10.59
CA ALA A 144 11.77 -14.16 -11.70
C ALA A 144 13.27 -14.15 -11.95
N ALA A 145 13.93 -12.99 -11.83
CA ALA A 145 15.38 -12.87 -12.00
C ALA A 145 16.15 -13.60 -10.88
N ASP A 146 15.65 -13.56 -9.65
CA ASP A 146 16.23 -14.25 -8.51
C ASP A 146 16.11 -15.78 -8.62
N TYR A 147 14.94 -16.26 -9.06
CA TYR A 147 14.71 -17.70 -9.30
C TYR A 147 15.41 -18.24 -10.55
N TYR A 148 15.63 -17.39 -11.56
CA TYR A 148 16.25 -17.82 -12.83
C TYR A 148 17.75 -17.98 -12.66
N LYS A 149 18.23 -19.20 -12.72
CA LYS A 149 19.65 -19.56 -12.46
C LYS A 149 20.64 -19.08 -13.54
N LYS A 150 20.26 -18.13 -14.38
CA LYS A 150 21.07 -17.50 -15.45
C LYS A 150 20.88 -15.99 -15.41
N PHE A 151 21.53 -15.28 -16.32
CA PHE A 151 21.44 -13.82 -16.40
C PHE A 151 20.28 -13.36 -17.27
N PHE A 152 19.67 -12.24 -16.93
CA PHE A 152 18.66 -11.60 -17.79
C PHE A 152 19.30 -10.92 -18.99
N PRO A 153 20.34 -10.08 -18.84
CA PRO A 153 20.99 -9.45 -19.97
C PRO A 153 21.91 -10.42 -20.73
N MET A 154 22.22 -10.07 -21.97
CA MET A 154 23.37 -10.63 -22.66
C MET A 154 24.65 -10.12 -21.98
N LEU A 155 25.56 -11.03 -21.69
CA LEU A 155 26.88 -10.70 -21.14
C LEU A 155 27.97 -11.19 -22.08
N MET A 156 28.95 -10.36 -22.32
CA MET A 156 30.16 -10.70 -23.09
C MET A 156 31.39 -10.59 -22.20
N THR A 157 32.19 -11.63 -22.17
CA THR A 157 33.46 -11.68 -21.45
C THR A 157 34.56 -12.19 -22.41
N ALA A 158 35.80 -12.11 -21.99
CA ALA A 158 36.91 -12.71 -22.72
C ALA A 158 36.75 -14.22 -22.91
N ALA A 159 36.00 -14.89 -22.03
CA ALA A 159 35.72 -16.32 -22.05
C ALA A 159 34.53 -16.71 -22.96
N GLY A 160 33.77 -15.74 -23.46
CA GLY A 160 32.62 -15.99 -24.33
C GLY A 160 31.41 -15.11 -24.05
N THR A 161 30.28 -15.44 -24.68
CA THR A 161 29.02 -14.69 -24.64
C THR A 161 27.94 -15.54 -23.97
N VAL A 162 27.26 -14.97 -22.98
CA VAL A 162 26.01 -15.50 -22.40
C VAL A 162 24.83 -14.82 -23.07
N LYS A 163 23.91 -15.61 -23.64
CA LYS A 163 22.71 -15.08 -24.31
C LYS A 163 21.74 -14.49 -23.32
N ALA A 164 21.02 -13.43 -23.73
CA ALA A 164 19.96 -12.86 -22.93
C ALA A 164 18.82 -13.86 -22.65
N ALA A 165 18.19 -13.73 -21.49
CA ALA A 165 16.99 -14.48 -21.15
C ALA A 165 15.83 -14.12 -22.08
N ARG A 166 15.03 -15.10 -22.46
CA ARG A 166 13.77 -14.90 -23.18
C ARG A 166 12.62 -15.04 -22.20
N ILE A 167 11.80 -13.99 -22.08
CA ILE A 167 10.73 -13.90 -21.07
C ILE A 167 9.39 -13.77 -21.78
N LEU A 168 8.44 -14.63 -21.41
CA LEU A 168 7.05 -14.54 -21.81
C LEU A 168 6.24 -13.96 -20.66
N ILE A 169 5.48 -12.90 -20.94
CA ILE A 169 4.57 -12.28 -19.98
C ILE A 169 3.13 -12.50 -20.47
N LEU A 170 2.34 -13.18 -19.66
CA LEU A 170 0.93 -13.46 -19.94
C LEU A 170 0.06 -12.32 -19.39
N GLY A 171 -0.48 -11.51 -20.29
CA GLY A 171 -1.32 -10.36 -20.00
C GLY A 171 -0.62 -9.02 -20.20
N ALA A 172 -1.36 -8.04 -20.73
CA ALA A 172 -0.90 -6.69 -21.04
C ALA A 172 -1.70 -5.61 -20.27
N GLY A 173 -2.21 -5.93 -19.09
CA GLY A 173 -2.75 -4.96 -18.14
C GLY A 173 -1.63 -4.19 -17.43
N VAL A 174 -1.96 -3.38 -16.41
CA VAL A 174 -1.01 -2.54 -15.69
C VAL A 174 0.20 -3.33 -15.19
N ALA A 175 -0.03 -4.47 -14.54
CA ALA A 175 1.05 -5.34 -14.05
C ALA A 175 1.91 -5.90 -15.21
N GLY A 176 1.26 -6.40 -16.25
CA GLY A 176 1.96 -7.00 -17.41
C GLY A 176 2.80 -5.98 -18.17
N LEU A 177 2.28 -4.79 -18.43
CA LEU A 177 3.03 -3.71 -19.08
C LEU A 177 4.23 -3.25 -18.24
N GLN A 178 4.07 -3.14 -16.92
CA GLN A 178 5.19 -2.83 -16.03
C GLN A 178 6.23 -3.96 -16.01
N ALA A 179 5.78 -5.22 -15.99
CA ALA A 179 6.67 -6.37 -16.06
C ALA A 179 7.49 -6.37 -17.37
N ILE A 180 6.84 -6.12 -18.52
CA ILE A 180 7.52 -5.97 -19.82
C ILE A 180 8.59 -4.87 -19.75
N ALA A 181 8.22 -3.69 -19.25
CA ALA A 181 9.15 -2.56 -19.15
C ALA A 181 10.34 -2.90 -18.24
N THR A 182 10.11 -3.56 -17.12
CA THR A 182 11.15 -3.97 -16.17
C THR A 182 12.06 -5.03 -16.77
N ALA A 183 11.51 -6.10 -17.36
CA ALA A 183 12.29 -7.16 -17.99
C ALA A 183 13.20 -6.63 -19.12
N LYS A 184 12.66 -5.74 -19.96
CA LYS A 184 13.45 -5.08 -21.01
C LYS A 184 14.58 -4.21 -20.44
N ARG A 185 14.33 -3.43 -19.39
CA ARG A 185 15.37 -2.64 -18.71
C ARG A 185 16.46 -3.52 -18.09
N MET A 186 16.12 -4.72 -17.66
CA MET A 186 17.07 -5.71 -17.17
C MET A 186 17.80 -6.46 -18.30
N GLY A 187 17.54 -6.14 -19.56
CA GLY A 187 18.23 -6.69 -20.73
C GLY A 187 17.69 -8.03 -21.24
N ALA A 188 16.51 -8.46 -20.80
CA ALA A 188 15.84 -9.63 -21.33
C ALA A 188 15.15 -9.36 -22.68
N ILE A 189 14.90 -10.42 -23.42
CA ILE A 189 14.16 -10.43 -24.70
C ILE A 189 12.74 -10.94 -24.45
#